data_c57d2493b53d1adceaff5c3a853ed7f2
#
_entry.id   c57d2493b53d1adceaff5c3a853ed7f2
#
_cell.length_a   1.000
_cell.length_b   1.000
_cell.length_c   1.000
_cell.angle_alpha   90.00
_cell.angle_beta   90.00
_cell.angle_gamma   90.00
#
_symmetry.space_group_name_H-M   'P 1'
#
loop_
_entity.id
_entity.type
_entity.pdbx_description
1 polymer ?
#
loop_
_entity_poly.entity_id
_entity_poly.type
_entity_poly.pdbx_seq_one_letter_code
_entity_poly.pdbx_strand_id
1 'polypeptide(L)'
;TYQESITKNEEYKFSEINNIDEAIAISSMSIARNMEIKAIVALTESGSTALMLSRYRTNIPIYAFTRNEDTQRRVSLYRGVISYQYPFLVDSMADVIEDVRKELVDSSILKSGDLIVLTSGSPLRVSGGTNSLRLINI
;
A
#
# COMPACT_ATOMS: atom_id res chain seq x y z
N THR A 1 24.04 -15.11 12.45
CA THR A 1 24.28 -13.72 12.10
C THR A 1 22.99 -12.89 12.08
N TYR A 2 23.12 -11.60 12.09
CA TYR A 2 21.98 -10.69 12.04
C TYR A 2 21.11 -10.91 10.78
N GLN A 3 21.73 -11.10 9.62
CA GLN A 3 20.99 -11.37 8.38
C GLN A 3 20.27 -12.72 8.40
N GLU A 4 20.87 -13.74 8.97
CA GLU A 4 20.21 -15.04 9.13
C GLU A 4 18.99 -14.95 10.04
N SER A 5 19.07 -14.17 11.11
CA SER A 5 17.92 -13.93 12.00
C SER A 5 16.79 -13.22 11.30
N ILE A 6 17.10 -12.20 10.49
CA ILE A 6 16.08 -11.48 9.71
C ILE A 6 15.43 -12.41 8.69
N THR A 7 16.21 -13.18 7.95
CA THR A 7 15.71 -14.13 6.96
C THR A 7 14.78 -15.15 7.58
N LYS A 8 15.19 -15.73 8.72
CA LYS A 8 14.36 -16.68 9.45
C LYS A 8 13.05 -16.07 9.92
N ASN A 9 13.07 -14.84 10.41
CA ASN A 9 11.86 -14.14 10.83
C ASN A 9 10.91 -13.87 9.67
N GLU A 10 11.44 -13.55 8.51
CA GLU A 10 10.63 -13.34 7.30
C GLU A 10 9.99 -14.63 6.83
N GLU A 11 10.75 -15.73 6.76
CA GLU A 11 10.21 -17.04 6.42
C GLU A 11 9.11 -17.46 7.39
N TYR A 12 9.32 -17.23 8.68
CA TYR A 12 8.35 -17.54 9.71
C TYR A 12 7.03 -16.77 9.47
N LYS A 13 7.10 -15.49 9.12
CA LYS A 13 5.92 -14.67 8.83
C LYS A 13 5.15 -15.18 7.62
N PHE A 14 5.82 -15.61 6.57
CA PHE A 14 5.16 -16.18 5.39
C PHE A 14 4.40 -17.45 5.72
N SER A 15 4.85 -18.25 6.66
CA SER A 15 4.16 -19.48 7.07
C SER A 15 2.88 -19.23 7.84
N GLU A 16 2.63 -18.00 8.30
CA GLU A 16 1.46 -17.61 9.10
C GLU A 16 0.40 -16.85 8.32
N ILE A 17 0.49 -16.84 6.99
CA ILE A 17 -0.50 -16.13 6.15
C ILE A 17 -1.84 -16.85 6.21
N ASN A 18 -2.88 -16.15 6.64
CA ASN A 18 -4.21 -16.70 6.84
C ASN A 18 -5.24 -16.21 5.83
N ASN A 19 -4.99 -15.10 5.14
CA ASN A 19 -5.93 -14.53 4.19
C ASN A 19 -5.22 -13.75 3.09
N ILE A 20 -5.98 -13.37 2.06
CA ILE A 20 -5.45 -12.68 0.88
C ILE A 20 -4.90 -11.29 1.25
N ASP A 21 -5.60 -10.54 2.09
CA ASP A 21 -5.16 -9.21 2.51
C ASP A 21 -3.76 -9.25 3.13
N GLU A 22 -3.58 -10.22 4.01
CA GLU A 22 -2.31 -10.43 4.70
C GLU A 22 -1.21 -10.84 3.72
N ALA A 23 -1.54 -11.72 2.76
CA ALA A 23 -0.60 -12.13 1.72
C ALA A 23 -0.13 -10.93 0.89
N ILE A 24 -1.04 -10.04 0.52
CA ILE A 24 -0.70 -8.82 -0.24
C ILE A 24 0.19 -7.89 0.59
N ALA A 25 -0.13 -7.70 1.86
CA ALA A 25 0.67 -6.84 2.74
C ALA A 25 2.09 -7.38 2.92
N ILE A 26 2.23 -8.66 3.18
CA ILE A 26 3.54 -9.30 3.36
C ILE A 26 4.36 -9.25 2.06
N SER A 27 3.70 -9.53 0.93
CA SER A 27 4.35 -9.47 -0.38
C SER A 27 4.82 -8.06 -0.71
N SER A 28 4.02 -7.05 -0.39
CA SER A 28 4.40 -5.65 -0.57
C SER A 28 5.66 -5.29 0.23
N MET A 29 5.73 -5.75 1.46
CA MET A 29 6.89 -5.51 2.32
C MET A 29 8.12 -6.26 1.83
N SER A 30 7.96 -7.48 1.33
CA SER A 30 9.05 -8.25 0.74
C SER A 30 9.63 -7.53 -0.48
N ILE A 31 8.78 -7.04 -1.36
CA ILE A 31 9.21 -6.26 -2.52
C ILE A 31 9.93 -4.99 -2.08
N ALA A 32 9.38 -4.28 -1.10
CA ALA A 32 9.95 -3.03 -0.60
C ALA A 32 11.35 -3.21 -0.01
N ARG A 33 11.64 -4.39 0.56
CA ARG A 33 12.96 -4.70 1.10
C ARG A 33 13.98 -5.11 0.04
N ASN A 34 13.51 -5.68 -1.06
CA ASN A 34 14.39 -6.26 -2.07
C ASN A 34 14.52 -5.41 -3.33
N MET A 35 13.73 -4.38 -3.46
CA MET A 35 13.77 -3.42 -4.57
C MET A 35 13.76 -2.00 -4.01
N GLU A 36 14.25 -1.06 -4.79
CA GLU A 36 14.21 0.36 -4.41
C GLU A 36 12.83 0.92 -4.66
N ILE A 37 11.97 0.81 -3.67
CA ILE A 37 10.58 1.29 -3.69
C ILE A 37 10.51 2.62 -2.96
N LYS A 38 9.93 3.62 -3.59
CA LYS A 38 9.81 4.98 -3.02
C LYS A 38 8.58 5.16 -2.15
N ALA A 39 7.53 4.41 -2.42
CA ALA A 39 6.29 4.51 -1.67
C ALA A 39 5.44 3.27 -1.84
N ILE A 40 4.57 3.01 -0.88
CA ILE A 40 3.51 2.02 -1.00
C ILE A 40 2.20 2.79 -0.99
N VAL A 41 1.38 2.57 -2.02
CA VAL A 41 0.04 3.18 -2.13
C VAL A 41 -0.99 2.12 -1.84
N ALA A 42 -1.88 2.38 -0.90
CA ALA A 42 -2.99 1.49 -0.55
C ALA A 42 -4.31 2.17 -0.91
N LEU A 43 -5.01 1.61 -1.90
CA LEU A 43 -6.38 1.99 -2.20
C LEU A 43 -7.29 1.16 -1.29
N THR A 44 -7.96 1.78 -0.33
CA THR A 44 -8.65 1.05 0.72
C THR A 44 -9.99 1.68 1.07
N GLU A 45 -10.99 0.82 1.34
CA GLU A 45 -12.28 1.25 1.87
C GLU A 45 -12.29 1.25 3.40
N SER A 46 -11.77 0.19 4.00
CA SER A 46 -11.81 -0.01 5.46
C SER A 46 -10.56 0.45 6.19
N GLY A 47 -9.44 0.59 5.47
CA GLY A 47 -8.14 0.88 6.07
C GLY A 47 -7.38 -0.34 6.56
N SER A 48 -7.90 -1.55 6.37
CA SER A 48 -7.26 -2.75 6.91
C SER A 48 -5.88 -3.01 6.29
N THR A 49 -5.72 -2.78 5.00
CA THR A 49 -4.42 -2.96 4.34
C THR A 49 -3.41 -1.95 4.88
N ALA A 50 -3.82 -0.69 5.03
CA ALA A 50 -2.94 0.34 5.59
C ALA A 50 -2.51 -0.02 7.02
N LEU A 51 -3.44 -0.57 7.82
CA LEU A 51 -3.12 -1.03 9.16
C LEU A 51 -2.09 -2.16 9.15
N MET A 52 -2.30 -3.17 8.31
CA MET A 52 -1.36 -4.29 8.19
C MET A 52 0.02 -3.81 7.76
N LEU A 53 0.08 -2.94 6.75
CA LEU A 53 1.35 -2.38 6.28
C LEU A 53 2.04 -1.56 7.38
N SER A 54 1.29 -0.81 8.17
CA SER A 54 1.84 0.04 9.22
C SER A 54 2.51 -0.75 10.36
N ARG A 55 2.15 -2.01 10.52
CA ARG A 55 2.74 -2.89 11.53
C ARG A 55 4.16 -3.33 11.19
N TYR A 56 4.56 -3.22 9.93
CA TYR A 56 5.91 -3.54 9.51
C TYR A 56 6.80 -2.31 9.65
N ARG A 57 7.97 -2.52 10.23
CA ARG A 57 8.94 -1.43 10.41
C ARG A 57 9.69 -1.20 9.12
N THR A 58 9.34 -0.14 8.43
CA THR A 58 9.99 0.28 7.21
C THR A 58 10.12 1.79 7.19
N ASN A 59 11.11 2.29 6.44
CA ASN A 59 11.27 3.72 6.19
C ASN A 59 10.49 4.18 4.97
N ILE A 60 9.81 3.26 4.29
CA ILE A 60 9.03 3.57 3.09
C ILE A 60 7.67 4.11 3.52
N PRO A 61 7.28 5.31 3.05
CA PRO A 61 5.99 5.88 3.42
C PRO A 61 4.84 5.11 2.78
N ILE A 62 3.72 5.06 3.50
CA ILE A 62 2.48 4.43 3.04
C ILE A 62 1.47 5.53 2.79
N TYR A 63 0.94 5.61 1.58
CA TYR A 63 -0.10 6.57 1.20
C TYR A 63 -1.41 5.83 1.02
N ALA A 64 -2.37 6.11 1.90
CA ALA A 64 -3.68 5.48 1.88
C ALA A 64 -4.68 6.40 1.19
N PHE A 65 -5.31 5.91 0.13
CA PHE A 65 -6.35 6.63 -0.60
C PHE A 65 -7.69 5.95 -0.32
N THR A 66 -8.65 6.72 0.16
CA THR A 66 -9.98 6.20 0.48
C THR A 66 -11.04 7.26 0.19
N ARG A 67 -12.22 6.82 -0.24
CA ARG A 67 -13.38 7.71 -0.37
C ARG A 67 -14.08 7.96 0.97
N ASN A 68 -13.81 7.14 1.96
CA ASN A 68 -14.48 7.18 3.26
C ASN A 68 -13.74 8.12 4.20
N GLU A 69 -14.41 9.18 4.63
CA GLU A 69 -13.84 10.20 5.49
C GLU A 69 -13.46 9.67 6.87
N ASP A 70 -14.27 8.76 7.43
CA ASP A 70 -13.96 8.13 8.71
C ASP A 70 -12.73 7.24 8.61
N THR A 71 -12.61 6.49 7.52
CA THR A 71 -11.42 5.69 7.25
C THR A 71 -10.18 6.57 7.12
N GLN A 72 -10.29 7.68 6.40
CA GLN A 72 -9.17 8.63 6.26
C GLN A 72 -8.68 9.11 7.62
N ARG A 73 -9.58 9.52 8.49
CA ARG A 73 -9.21 9.98 9.83
C ARG A 73 -8.56 8.87 10.65
N ARG A 74 -9.10 7.67 10.58
CA ARG A 74 -8.57 6.53 11.34
C ARG A 74 -7.19 6.12 10.88
N VAL A 75 -6.97 5.98 9.57
CA VAL A 75 -5.67 5.54 9.04
C VAL A 75 -4.59 6.60 9.21
N SER A 76 -4.95 7.87 9.33
CA SER A 76 -3.98 8.92 9.59
C SER A 76 -3.29 8.79 10.95
N LEU A 77 -3.86 7.99 11.84
CA LEU A 77 -3.27 7.67 13.14
C LEU A 77 -2.28 6.49 13.08
N TYR A 78 -2.23 5.77 11.97
CA TYR A 78 -1.34 4.63 11.85
C TYR A 78 0.09 5.08 11.53
N ARG A 79 1.03 4.35 12.09
CA ARG A 79 2.45 4.66 11.91
C ARG A 79 2.87 4.61 10.44
N GLY A 80 3.50 5.68 9.99
CA GLY A 80 4.03 5.77 8.63
C GLY A 80 3.00 5.92 7.54
N VAL A 81 1.73 6.16 7.90
CA VAL A 81 0.63 6.31 6.95
C VAL A 81 0.25 7.76 6.78
N ILE A 82 0.17 8.20 5.54
CA ILE A 82 -0.36 9.49 5.14
C ILE A 82 -1.63 9.21 4.35
N SER A 83 -2.75 9.83 4.74
CA SER A 83 -4.05 9.55 4.13
C SER A 83 -4.48 10.65 3.18
N TYR A 84 -5.17 10.23 2.12
CA TYR A 84 -5.82 11.12 1.16
C TYR A 84 -7.26 10.70 0.99
N GLN A 85 -8.16 11.68 0.94
CA GLN A 85 -9.52 11.42 0.53
C GLN A 85 -9.57 11.42 -1.00
N TYR A 86 -10.08 10.34 -1.58
CA TYR A 86 -10.18 10.18 -3.02
C TYR A 86 -11.57 9.62 -3.37
N PRO A 87 -12.37 10.34 -4.16
CA PRO A 87 -13.77 9.98 -4.37
C PRO A 87 -14.01 8.77 -5.29
N PHE A 88 -12.99 8.29 -6.00
CA PHE A 88 -13.13 7.15 -6.92
C PHE A 88 -14.26 7.35 -7.96
N LEU A 89 -14.32 8.53 -8.55
CA LEU A 89 -15.34 8.86 -9.52
C LEU A 89 -15.07 8.26 -10.92
N VAL A 90 -13.85 7.78 -11.17
CA VAL A 90 -13.47 7.14 -12.41
C VAL A 90 -13.67 5.63 -12.31
N ASP A 91 -13.95 4.97 -13.43
CA ASP A 91 -14.34 3.56 -13.43
C ASP A 91 -13.20 2.60 -13.70
N SER A 92 -12.13 3.04 -14.35
CA SER A 92 -11.01 2.15 -14.68
C SER A 92 -9.88 2.28 -13.68
N MET A 93 -9.19 1.17 -13.44
CA MET A 93 -7.99 1.16 -12.61
C MET A 93 -6.90 2.05 -13.22
N ALA A 94 -6.79 2.09 -14.55
CA ALA A 94 -5.81 2.94 -15.22
C ALA A 94 -6.02 4.41 -14.88
N ASP A 95 -7.27 4.87 -14.83
CA ASP A 95 -7.59 6.24 -14.48
C ASP A 95 -7.33 6.54 -13.02
N VAL A 96 -7.62 5.59 -12.13
CA VAL A 96 -7.31 5.73 -10.70
C VAL A 96 -5.80 5.85 -10.50
N ILE A 97 -5.03 5.01 -11.15
CA ILE A 97 -3.56 5.05 -11.09
C ILE A 97 -3.03 6.40 -11.56
N GLU A 98 -3.59 6.93 -12.66
CA GLU A 98 -3.16 8.22 -13.17
C GLU A 98 -3.49 9.36 -12.20
N ASP A 99 -4.66 9.33 -11.56
CA ASP A 99 -5.03 10.33 -10.55
C ASP A 99 -4.11 10.27 -9.32
N VAL A 100 -3.80 9.07 -8.85
CA VAL A 100 -2.87 8.87 -7.74
C VAL A 100 -1.47 9.35 -8.09
N ARG A 101 -1.01 8.99 -9.28
CA ARG A 101 0.28 9.43 -9.80
C ARG A 101 0.38 10.95 -9.82
N LYS A 102 -0.63 11.60 -10.39
CA LYS A 102 -0.69 13.06 -10.48
C LYS A 102 -0.64 13.70 -9.10
N GLU A 103 -1.42 13.20 -8.16
CA GLU A 103 -1.45 13.73 -6.78
C GLU A 103 -0.06 13.66 -6.14
N LEU A 104 0.61 12.52 -6.24
CA LEU A 104 1.90 12.33 -5.58
C LEU A 104 3.04 13.06 -6.30
N VAL A 105 2.96 13.23 -7.61
CA VAL A 105 3.93 14.02 -8.37
C VAL A 105 3.73 15.52 -8.09
N ASP A 106 2.50 16.00 -8.15
CA ASP A 106 2.19 17.42 -7.92
C ASP A 106 2.53 17.84 -6.49
N SER A 107 2.45 16.94 -5.54
CA SER A 107 2.85 17.16 -4.15
C SER A 107 4.35 17.01 -3.91
N SER A 108 5.14 16.83 -4.95
CA SER A 108 6.60 16.64 -4.90
C SER A 108 7.04 15.41 -4.10
N ILE A 109 6.17 14.43 -3.92
CA ILE A 109 6.48 13.18 -3.21
C ILE A 109 7.21 12.23 -4.14
N LEU A 110 6.76 12.13 -5.39
CA LEU A 110 7.34 11.26 -6.42
C LEU A 110 7.82 12.04 -7.62
N LYS A 111 8.76 11.47 -8.34
CA LYS A 111 9.27 12.02 -9.60
C LYS A 111 9.37 10.92 -10.65
N SER A 112 9.51 11.33 -11.90
CA SER A 112 9.68 10.39 -13.02
C SER A 112 10.83 9.43 -12.75
N GLY A 113 10.58 8.15 -12.97
CA GLY A 113 11.55 7.08 -12.73
C GLY A 113 11.40 6.38 -11.38
N ASP A 114 10.64 6.96 -10.46
CA ASP A 114 10.39 6.30 -9.17
C ASP A 114 9.52 5.06 -9.34
N LEU A 115 9.80 4.03 -8.55
CA LEU A 115 9.02 2.79 -8.52
C LEU A 115 8.20 2.74 -7.24
N ILE A 116 6.93 2.42 -7.37
CA ILE A 116 6.02 2.27 -6.24
C ILE A 116 5.30 0.92 -6.29
N VAL A 117 4.81 0.50 -5.12
CA VAL A 117 3.88 -0.62 -4.98
C VAL A 117 2.49 -0.03 -4.77
N LEU A 118 1.50 -0.52 -5.51
CA LEU A 118 0.10 -0.14 -5.33
C LEU A 118 -0.71 -1.38 -5.02
N THR A 119 -1.47 -1.32 -3.94
CA THR A 119 -2.38 -2.39 -3.53
C THR A 119 -3.82 -1.93 -3.66
N SER A 120 -4.70 -2.82 -4.12
CA SER A 120 -6.11 -2.50 -4.30
C SER A 120 -6.99 -3.74 -4.25
N GLY A 121 -8.29 -3.52 -4.02
CA GLY A 121 -9.30 -4.54 -4.23
C GLY A 121 -9.78 -4.53 -5.67
N SER A 122 -10.27 -5.66 -6.12
CA SER A 122 -10.93 -5.80 -7.42
C SER A 122 -12.21 -6.60 -7.23
N PRO A 123 -13.38 -6.05 -7.62
CA PRO A 123 -13.57 -4.72 -8.24
C PRO A 123 -13.35 -3.57 -7.25
N LEU A 124 -13.04 -2.42 -7.80
CA LEU A 124 -12.90 -1.17 -7.02
C LEU A 124 -14.19 -0.83 -6.28
N ARG A 125 -14.05 -0.14 -5.16
CA ARG A 125 -15.17 0.36 -4.35
C ARG A 125 -16.01 -0.73 -3.69
N VAL A 126 -15.56 -1.97 -3.73
CA VAL A 126 -16.19 -3.06 -3.00
C VAL A 126 -15.42 -3.28 -1.70
N SER A 127 -16.13 -3.13 -0.57
CA SER A 127 -15.56 -3.43 0.74
C SER A 127 -15.27 -4.92 0.85
N GLY A 128 -14.21 -5.29 1.54
CA GLY A 128 -13.96 -6.68 1.86
C GLY A 128 -12.65 -7.24 1.36
N GLY A 129 -11.75 -6.41 0.88
CA GLY A 129 -10.43 -6.91 0.78
C GLY A 129 -9.60 -6.46 -0.39
N THR A 130 -8.34 -6.30 -0.08
CA THR A 130 -7.28 -6.08 -1.03
C THR A 130 -6.87 -7.42 -1.63
N ASN A 131 -6.88 -7.51 -2.95
CA ASN A 131 -6.54 -8.75 -3.64
C ASN A 131 -5.56 -8.57 -4.81
N SER A 132 -5.06 -7.37 -5.01
CA SER A 132 -4.10 -7.14 -6.09
C SER A 132 -2.94 -6.25 -5.64
N LEU A 133 -1.79 -6.49 -6.25
CA LEU A 133 -0.57 -5.75 -6.04
C LEU A 133 0.02 -5.41 -7.41
N ARG A 134 0.40 -4.16 -7.61
CA ARG A 134 1.01 -3.71 -8.85
C ARG A 134 2.31 -2.99 -8.56
N LEU A 135 3.30 -3.20 -9.42
CA LEU A 135 4.52 -2.38 -9.46
C LEU A 135 4.35 -1.34 -10.55
N ILE A 136 4.53 -0.09 -10.21
CA ILE A 136 4.29 1.02 -11.13
C ILE A 136 5.52 1.92 -11.19
N ASN A 137 6.00 2.18 -12.40
CA ASN A 137 6.99 3.21 -12.67
C ASN A 137 6.28 4.55 -12.90
N ILE A 138 6.75 5.56 -12.19
CA ILE A 138 6.18 6.91 -12.32
C ILE A 138 6.73 7.62 -13.57
#